data_da406c514388783b8ee705a24470839a
#
_entry.id   da406c514388783b8ee705a24470839a
#
_cell.length_a   1.000
_cell.length_b   1.000
_cell.length_c   1.000
_cell.angle_alpha   90.00
_cell.angle_beta   90.00
_cell.angle_gamma   90.00
#
_symmetry.space_group_name_H-M   'P 1'
#
loop_
_entity.id
_entity.type
_entity.pdbx_description
1 polymer ?
#
loop_
_entity_poly.entity_id
_entity_poly.type
_entity_poly.pdbx_seq_one_letter_code
_entity_poly.pdbx_strand_id
1 'polypeptide(L)'
;MSRLPPQTRDQLQPAQQDLHDHFNDAVRRAVGKDPGNVDTASHQDSSQAAIGGPFPFLSVLPSIGRLSLDMIAGLGQVLPDFPPDARETASLVCTSYYKSDYATSAHTKIARSAAMLTDAQIEAITSATRPTDLNHRCIVAYDAAFHLLHVRGALPQDLWDRCLLAFGKEGTVGLVH
;
A
#
# COMPACT_ATOMS: atom_id res chain seq x y z
N MET A 1 9.06 -17.36 -9.78
CA MET A 1 7.70 -17.69 -10.30
C MET A 1 6.72 -17.71 -9.16
N SER A 2 5.53 -17.10 -9.34
CA SER A 2 4.47 -17.16 -8.33
C SER A 2 3.93 -18.57 -8.19
N ARG A 3 3.67 -19.02 -6.94
CA ARG A 3 3.02 -20.32 -6.69
C ARG A 3 1.53 -20.30 -7.03
N LEU A 4 0.95 -19.10 -7.08
CA LEU A 4 -0.44 -18.83 -7.46
C LEU A 4 -0.39 -17.83 -8.63
N PRO A 5 -0.41 -18.29 -9.88
CA PRO A 5 -0.37 -17.39 -11.02
C PRO A 5 -1.65 -16.54 -11.09
N PRO A 6 -1.55 -15.28 -11.52
CA PRO A 6 -2.71 -14.46 -11.80
C PRO A 6 -3.61 -15.11 -12.85
N GLN A 7 -4.91 -14.98 -12.68
CA GLN A 7 -5.94 -15.48 -13.60
C GLN A 7 -6.78 -14.29 -14.08
N THR A 8 -7.21 -14.36 -15.34
CA THR A 8 -8.19 -13.43 -15.88
C THR A 8 -9.57 -13.69 -15.27
N ARG A 9 -10.44 -12.69 -15.25
CA ARG A 9 -11.75 -12.79 -14.60
C ARG A 9 -12.58 -13.99 -15.06
N ASP A 10 -12.57 -14.31 -16.36
CA ASP A 10 -13.28 -15.44 -16.97
C ASP A 10 -12.74 -16.81 -16.52
N GLN A 11 -11.50 -16.88 -16.05
CA GLN A 11 -10.90 -18.10 -15.51
C GLN A 11 -11.23 -18.35 -14.03
N LEU A 12 -11.82 -17.36 -13.36
CA LEU A 12 -12.16 -17.40 -11.94
C LEU A 12 -13.52 -18.05 -11.69
N GLN A 13 -13.68 -18.69 -10.53
CA GLN A 13 -14.97 -19.15 -10.05
C GLN A 13 -15.88 -17.97 -9.66
N PRO A 14 -17.22 -18.10 -9.63
CA PRO A 14 -18.13 -16.99 -9.36
C PRO A 14 -17.77 -16.13 -8.12
N ALA A 15 -17.50 -16.76 -6.98
CA ALA A 15 -17.11 -16.03 -5.76
C ALA A 15 -15.77 -15.30 -5.88
N GLN A 16 -14.87 -15.80 -6.73
CA GLN A 16 -13.59 -15.14 -7.03
C GLN A 16 -13.79 -13.99 -8.02
N GLN A 17 -14.77 -14.11 -8.96
CA GLN A 17 -15.14 -13.01 -9.85
C GLN A 17 -15.72 -11.84 -9.06
N ASP A 18 -16.58 -12.10 -8.08
CA ASP A 18 -17.12 -11.07 -7.19
C ASP A 18 -15.99 -10.37 -6.41
N LEU A 19 -14.99 -11.12 -5.94
CA LEU A 19 -13.82 -10.54 -5.28
C LEU A 19 -12.94 -9.72 -6.25
N HIS A 20 -12.80 -10.19 -7.51
CA HIS A 20 -12.06 -9.48 -8.55
C HIS A 20 -12.69 -8.11 -8.85
N ASP A 21 -14.02 -8.08 -9.01
CA ASP A 21 -14.77 -6.85 -9.25
C ASP A 21 -14.66 -5.90 -8.05
N HIS A 22 -14.79 -6.44 -6.84
CA HIS A 22 -14.60 -5.68 -5.59
C HIS A 22 -13.20 -5.08 -5.45
N PHE A 23 -12.15 -5.82 -5.82
CA PHE A 23 -10.78 -5.31 -5.83
C PHE A 23 -10.63 -4.12 -6.78
N ASN A 24 -11.11 -4.27 -8.02
CA ASN A 24 -11.07 -3.19 -9.01
C ASN A 24 -11.79 -1.94 -8.53
N ASP A 25 -12.96 -2.09 -7.90
CA ASP A 25 -13.71 -0.98 -7.32
C ASP A 25 -13.00 -0.34 -6.14
N ALA A 26 -12.34 -1.12 -5.28
CA ALA A 26 -11.54 -0.61 -4.18
C ALA A 26 -10.34 0.20 -4.68
N VAL A 27 -9.64 -0.29 -5.71
CA VAL A 27 -8.51 0.44 -6.33
C VAL A 27 -8.98 1.73 -6.99
N ARG A 28 -10.09 1.72 -7.75
CA ARG A 28 -10.67 2.95 -8.34
C ARG A 28 -10.97 4.01 -7.29
N ARG A 29 -11.56 3.62 -6.16
CA ARG A 29 -11.84 4.55 -5.05
C ARG A 29 -10.58 5.10 -4.39
N ALA A 30 -9.56 4.25 -4.21
CA ALA A 30 -8.32 4.64 -3.55
C ALA A 30 -7.43 5.56 -4.40
N VAL A 31 -7.40 5.36 -5.72
CA VAL A 31 -6.49 6.08 -6.63
C VAL A 31 -7.19 7.18 -7.42
N GLY A 32 -8.53 7.24 -7.38
CA GLY A 32 -9.32 8.26 -8.11
C GLY A 32 -9.22 8.13 -9.63
N LYS A 33 -8.69 7.03 -10.16
CA LYS A 33 -8.50 6.76 -11.58
C LYS A 33 -8.73 5.28 -11.88
N ASP A 34 -8.96 4.97 -13.15
CA ASP A 34 -9.12 3.62 -13.65
C ASP A 34 -7.88 2.75 -13.28
N PRO A 35 -8.05 1.56 -12.69
CA PRO A 35 -6.96 0.64 -12.34
C PRO A 35 -6.02 0.30 -13.50
N GLY A 36 -6.44 0.50 -14.73
CA GLY A 36 -5.64 0.33 -15.95
C GLY A 36 -4.38 1.22 -16.01
N ASN A 37 -4.25 2.20 -15.11
CA ASN A 37 -3.06 3.03 -14.99
C ASN A 37 -2.08 2.58 -13.89
N VAL A 38 -2.46 1.59 -13.10
CA VAL A 38 -1.55 0.87 -12.21
C VAL A 38 -1.17 -0.41 -12.96
N ASP A 39 -0.16 -0.32 -13.82
CA ASP A 39 0.40 -1.34 -14.70
C ASP A 39 -0.07 -2.80 -14.46
N THR A 40 -1.28 -3.10 -14.86
CA THR A 40 -1.64 -4.43 -15.32
C THR A 40 -1.29 -4.44 -16.79
N ALA A 41 -0.12 -4.99 -17.12
CA ALA A 41 0.43 -4.99 -18.45
C ALA A 41 -0.60 -5.48 -19.49
N SER A 42 -1.25 -4.55 -20.14
CA SER A 42 -1.81 -4.56 -21.50
C SER A 42 -3.05 -3.68 -21.60
N HIS A 43 -3.23 -3.01 -22.72
CA HIS A 43 -4.38 -2.17 -23.10
C HIS A 43 -5.71 -2.94 -23.31
N GLN A 44 -5.94 -4.03 -22.55
CA GLN A 44 -7.21 -4.74 -22.53
C GLN A 44 -8.09 -4.16 -21.41
N ASP A 45 -9.40 -4.22 -21.62
CA ASP A 45 -10.42 -3.86 -20.64
C ASP A 45 -10.00 -4.30 -19.22
N SER A 46 -9.63 -3.34 -18.38
CA SER A 46 -9.08 -3.60 -17.06
C SER A 46 -10.01 -4.42 -16.16
N SER A 47 -11.32 -4.44 -16.50
CA SER A 47 -12.32 -5.22 -15.79
C SER A 47 -12.17 -6.74 -15.98
N GLN A 48 -11.46 -7.18 -17.02
CA GLN A 48 -11.24 -8.60 -17.32
C GLN A 48 -9.80 -9.05 -17.09
N ALA A 49 -8.88 -8.10 -16.87
CA ALA A 49 -7.44 -8.38 -16.74
C ALA A 49 -7.11 -9.22 -15.50
N ALA A 50 -6.07 -10.03 -15.61
CA ALA A 50 -5.53 -10.76 -14.46
C ALA A 50 -4.92 -9.80 -13.45
N ILE A 51 -5.33 -9.91 -12.19
CA ILE A 51 -4.81 -9.09 -11.09
C ILE A 51 -3.63 -9.82 -10.45
N GLY A 52 -2.49 -9.14 -10.39
CA GLY A 52 -1.28 -9.64 -9.76
C GLY A 52 -1.21 -9.38 -8.25
N GLY A 53 0.02 -9.38 -7.72
CA GLY A 53 0.29 -9.08 -6.31
C GLY A 53 -0.38 -10.03 -5.33
N PRO A 54 -1.07 -9.53 -4.30
CA PRO A 54 -1.72 -10.36 -3.28
C PRO A 54 -3.04 -10.99 -3.74
N PHE A 55 -3.64 -10.51 -4.85
CA PHE A 55 -4.97 -10.95 -5.27
C PHE A 55 -5.08 -12.47 -5.51
N PRO A 56 -4.15 -13.14 -6.21
CA PRO A 56 -4.24 -14.59 -6.38
C PRO A 56 -4.28 -15.35 -5.06
N PHE A 57 -3.58 -14.85 -4.03
CA PHE A 57 -3.62 -15.42 -2.68
C PHE A 57 -4.95 -15.16 -1.99
N LEU A 58 -5.46 -13.94 -2.05
CA LEU A 58 -6.76 -13.56 -1.47
C LEU A 58 -7.93 -14.32 -2.14
N SER A 59 -7.80 -14.62 -3.42
CA SER A 59 -8.83 -15.31 -4.19
C SER A 59 -8.99 -16.80 -3.83
N VAL A 60 -8.04 -17.41 -3.14
CA VAL A 60 -8.16 -18.79 -2.65
C VAL A 60 -9.28 -18.91 -1.60
N LEU A 61 -9.46 -17.88 -0.76
CA LEU A 61 -10.53 -17.79 0.24
C LEU A 61 -11.27 -16.45 0.04
N PRO A 62 -12.22 -16.38 -0.94
CA PRO A 62 -12.80 -15.09 -1.36
C PRO A 62 -13.48 -14.31 -0.25
N SER A 63 -14.13 -14.99 0.71
CA SER A 63 -14.77 -14.34 1.87
C SER A 63 -13.77 -13.63 2.78
N ILE A 64 -12.61 -14.25 3.04
CA ILE A 64 -11.53 -13.65 3.82
C ILE A 64 -10.82 -12.56 3.00
N GLY A 65 -10.58 -12.82 1.72
CA GLY A 65 -10.00 -11.86 0.79
C GLY A 65 -10.81 -10.56 0.74
N ARG A 66 -12.15 -10.65 0.73
CA ARG A 66 -13.03 -9.48 0.77
C ARG A 66 -12.86 -8.66 2.05
N LEU A 67 -12.88 -9.31 3.21
CA LEU A 67 -12.67 -8.63 4.49
C LEU A 67 -11.29 -7.93 4.57
N SER A 68 -10.26 -8.58 4.03
CA SER A 68 -8.91 -7.98 3.95
C SER A 68 -8.89 -6.74 3.07
N LEU A 69 -9.55 -6.78 1.91
CA LEU A 69 -9.65 -5.62 1.02
C LEU A 69 -10.49 -4.50 1.64
N ASP A 70 -11.59 -4.83 2.31
CA ASP A 70 -12.43 -3.84 3.00
C ASP A 70 -11.66 -3.15 4.15
N MET A 71 -10.83 -3.88 4.88
CA MET A 71 -9.95 -3.31 5.90
C MET A 71 -8.94 -2.33 5.30
N ILE A 72 -8.24 -2.74 4.23
CA ILE A 72 -7.25 -1.88 3.55
C ILE A 72 -7.92 -0.62 2.99
N ALA A 73 -9.07 -0.78 2.33
CA ALA A 73 -9.83 0.35 1.79
C ALA A 73 -10.36 1.27 2.91
N GLY A 74 -10.82 0.67 4.02
CA GLY A 74 -11.30 1.40 5.20
C GLY A 74 -10.20 2.27 5.82
N LEU A 75 -9.01 1.72 6.02
CA LEU A 75 -7.86 2.48 6.53
C LEU A 75 -7.57 3.73 5.69
N GLY A 76 -7.64 3.62 4.36
CA GLY A 76 -7.41 4.75 3.46
C GLY A 76 -8.51 5.83 3.50
N GLN A 77 -9.73 5.47 3.90
CA GLN A 77 -10.91 6.37 3.88
C GLN A 77 -11.17 7.05 5.23
N VAL A 78 -10.89 6.37 6.34
CA VAL A 78 -11.26 6.84 7.69
C VAL A 78 -10.11 7.49 8.45
N LEU A 79 -8.94 7.66 7.84
CA LEU A 79 -7.76 8.26 8.47
C LEU A 79 -7.42 9.62 7.84
N PRO A 80 -8.27 10.66 8.03
CA PRO A 80 -8.03 11.98 7.43
C PRO A 80 -6.74 12.65 7.93
N ASP A 81 -6.32 12.31 9.15
CA ASP A 81 -5.11 12.86 9.78
C ASP A 81 -3.82 12.14 9.39
N PHE A 82 -3.94 11.02 8.66
CA PHE A 82 -2.77 10.31 8.14
C PHE A 82 -2.54 10.67 6.67
N PRO A 83 -1.65 11.63 6.38
CA PRO A 83 -1.49 12.18 5.03
C PRO A 83 -1.03 11.13 4.03
N PRO A 84 -1.48 11.22 2.77
CA PRO A 84 -1.11 10.26 1.73
C PRO A 84 0.41 10.14 1.50
N ASP A 85 1.17 11.23 1.55
CA ASP A 85 2.63 11.23 1.40
C ASP A 85 3.34 10.50 2.54
N ALA A 86 2.89 10.67 3.78
CA ALA A 86 3.40 9.93 4.93
C ALA A 86 3.04 8.43 4.83
N ARG A 87 1.83 8.10 4.35
CA ARG A 87 1.41 6.72 4.10
C ARG A 87 2.29 6.06 3.03
N GLU A 88 2.50 6.72 1.90
CA GLU A 88 3.35 6.16 0.84
C GLU A 88 4.81 6.03 1.29
N THR A 89 5.30 6.96 2.13
CA THR A 89 6.63 6.83 2.76
C THR A 89 6.74 5.55 3.59
N ALA A 90 5.79 5.31 4.51
CA ALA A 90 5.77 4.10 5.35
C ALA A 90 5.61 2.83 4.51
N SER A 91 4.73 2.84 3.50
CA SER A 91 4.52 1.72 2.59
C SER A 91 5.78 1.37 1.81
N LEU A 92 6.53 2.35 1.29
CA LEU A 92 7.79 2.12 0.60
C LEU A 92 8.87 1.54 1.51
N VAL A 93 8.98 2.00 2.76
CA VAL A 93 9.87 1.41 3.76
C VAL A 93 9.53 -0.06 4.00
N CYS A 94 8.24 -0.37 4.19
CA CYS A 94 7.75 -1.72 4.45
C CYS A 94 7.99 -2.65 3.24
N THR A 95 7.58 -2.23 2.05
CA THR A 95 7.66 -3.07 0.85
C THR A 95 9.09 -3.35 0.41
N SER A 96 9.99 -2.39 0.62
CA SER A 96 11.43 -2.53 0.35
C SER A 96 12.10 -3.46 1.35
N TYR A 97 11.76 -3.37 2.64
CA TYR A 97 12.25 -4.29 3.67
C TYR A 97 11.92 -5.75 3.33
N TYR A 98 10.68 -6.02 2.93
CA TYR A 98 10.24 -7.36 2.54
C TYR A 98 10.64 -7.74 1.11
N LYS A 99 11.33 -6.87 0.36
CA LYS A 99 11.74 -7.08 -1.04
C LYS A 99 10.56 -7.50 -1.93
N SER A 100 9.43 -6.84 -1.75
CA SER A 100 8.23 -7.07 -2.55
C SER A 100 8.25 -6.19 -3.80
N ASP A 101 8.84 -6.69 -4.90
CA ASP A 101 8.96 -5.94 -6.16
C ASP A 101 7.61 -5.39 -6.65
N TYR A 102 6.56 -6.21 -6.58
CA TYR A 102 5.22 -5.80 -6.98
C TYR A 102 4.72 -4.61 -6.14
N ALA A 103 4.75 -4.74 -4.82
CA ALA A 103 4.23 -3.71 -3.93
C ALA A 103 5.09 -2.44 -3.99
N THR A 104 6.42 -2.56 -4.03
CA THR A 104 7.32 -1.43 -4.19
C THR A 104 7.06 -0.69 -5.49
N SER A 105 6.88 -1.40 -6.61
CA SER A 105 6.53 -0.80 -7.90
C SER A 105 5.18 -0.06 -7.84
N ALA A 106 4.15 -0.66 -7.23
CA ALA A 106 2.83 -0.06 -7.11
C ALA A 106 2.88 1.23 -6.28
N HIS A 107 3.47 1.21 -5.08
CA HIS A 107 3.58 2.38 -4.21
C HIS A 107 4.47 3.47 -4.81
N THR A 108 5.55 3.11 -5.52
CA THR A 108 6.37 4.06 -6.29
C THR A 108 5.54 4.82 -7.32
N LYS A 109 4.68 4.11 -8.08
CA LYS A 109 3.81 4.75 -9.08
C LYS A 109 2.79 5.68 -8.44
N ILE A 110 2.18 5.28 -7.32
CA ILE A 110 1.25 6.11 -6.56
C ILE A 110 1.94 7.38 -6.08
N ALA A 111 3.09 7.25 -5.42
CA ALA A 111 3.84 8.37 -4.88
C ALA A 111 4.25 9.39 -5.97
N ARG A 112 4.67 8.91 -7.15
CA ARG A 112 5.01 9.74 -8.33
C ARG A 112 3.78 10.42 -8.93
N SER A 113 2.71 9.68 -9.16
CA SER A 113 1.53 10.17 -9.87
C SER A 113 0.84 11.33 -9.17
N ALA A 114 0.92 11.38 -7.85
CA ALA A 114 0.36 12.42 -7.01
C ALA A 114 1.41 13.46 -6.55
N ALA A 115 2.65 13.39 -7.11
CA ALA A 115 3.77 14.26 -6.73
C ALA A 115 4.03 14.33 -5.21
N MET A 116 3.81 13.20 -4.51
CA MET A 116 3.98 13.10 -3.06
C MET A 116 5.44 13.04 -2.65
N LEU A 117 6.25 12.30 -3.42
CA LEU A 117 7.68 12.11 -3.20
C LEU A 117 8.43 12.31 -4.53
N THR A 118 9.64 12.84 -4.44
CA THR A 118 10.55 12.93 -5.59
C THR A 118 11.20 11.58 -5.88
N ASP A 119 11.71 11.40 -7.10
CA ASP A 119 12.44 10.17 -7.48
C ASP A 119 13.64 9.91 -6.56
N ALA A 120 14.37 10.95 -6.17
CA ALA A 120 15.49 10.84 -5.26
C ALA A 120 15.07 10.38 -3.85
N GLN A 121 13.94 10.88 -3.35
CA GLN A 121 13.37 10.42 -2.07
C GLN A 121 12.92 8.96 -2.15
N ILE A 122 12.23 8.57 -3.22
CA ILE A 122 11.80 7.18 -3.45
C ILE A 122 13.01 6.25 -3.52
N GLU A 123 14.05 6.59 -4.29
CA GLU A 123 15.28 5.81 -4.40
C GLU A 123 15.97 5.65 -3.05
N ALA A 124 16.12 6.71 -2.29
CA ALA A 124 16.70 6.66 -0.96
C ALA A 124 15.91 5.74 -0.01
N ILE A 125 14.57 5.90 0.06
CA ILE A 125 13.71 5.07 0.90
C ILE A 125 13.83 3.60 0.52
N THR A 126 13.76 3.28 -0.77
CA THR A 126 13.83 1.89 -1.26
C THR A 126 15.21 1.27 -1.09
N SER A 127 16.25 2.10 -0.92
CA SER A 127 17.62 1.69 -0.56
C SER A 127 17.86 1.68 0.96
N ALA A 128 16.81 1.71 1.77
CA ALA A 128 16.86 1.74 3.24
C ALA A 128 17.63 2.94 3.81
N THR A 129 17.66 4.05 3.06
CA THR A 129 18.28 5.32 3.49
C THR A 129 17.21 6.36 3.72
N ARG A 130 17.22 7.01 4.88
CA ARG A 130 16.28 8.09 5.14
C ARG A 130 16.67 9.35 4.36
N PRO A 131 15.81 9.87 3.46
CA PRO A 131 16.07 11.15 2.80
C PRO A 131 16.18 12.30 3.81
N THR A 132 17.03 13.27 3.51
CA THR A 132 17.26 14.44 4.40
C THR A 132 16.27 15.57 4.16
N ASP A 133 15.58 15.57 3.04
CA ASP A 133 14.66 16.59 2.55
C ASP A 133 13.17 16.20 2.65
N LEU A 134 12.84 15.15 3.39
CA LEU A 134 11.46 14.80 3.69
C LEU A 134 10.80 15.87 4.57
N ASN A 135 9.51 16.12 4.36
CA ASN A 135 8.73 16.91 5.31
C ASN A 135 8.61 16.18 6.67
N HIS A 136 8.26 16.93 7.71
CA HIS A 136 8.24 16.41 9.08
C HIS A 136 7.37 15.15 9.25
N ARG A 137 6.18 15.09 8.61
CA ARG A 137 5.27 13.95 8.72
C ARG A 137 5.85 12.71 8.04
N CYS A 138 6.45 12.86 6.88
CA CYS A 138 7.15 11.77 6.19
C CYS A 138 8.36 11.27 6.98
N ILE A 139 9.11 12.16 7.66
CA ILE A 139 10.21 11.76 8.57
C ILE A 139 9.68 10.87 9.71
N VAL A 140 8.59 11.28 10.36
CA VAL A 140 7.99 10.50 11.46
C VAL A 140 7.47 9.16 10.95
N ALA A 141 6.81 9.13 9.80
CA ALA A 141 6.32 7.90 9.18
C ALA A 141 7.47 6.94 8.81
N TYR A 142 8.55 7.47 8.22
CA TYR A 142 9.76 6.70 7.93
C TYR A 142 10.36 6.10 9.20
N ASP A 143 10.62 6.94 10.23
CA ASP A 143 11.26 6.52 11.47
C ASP A 143 10.43 5.43 12.19
N ALA A 144 9.10 5.58 12.23
CA ALA A 144 8.22 4.62 12.87
C ALA A 144 8.16 3.29 12.08
N ALA A 145 7.96 3.34 10.76
CA ALA A 145 7.95 2.14 9.93
C ALA A 145 9.30 1.41 9.98
N PHE A 146 10.41 2.14 9.89
CA PHE A 146 11.74 1.57 9.99
C PHE A 146 11.97 0.90 11.34
N HIS A 147 11.59 1.55 12.44
CA HIS A 147 11.71 0.97 13.79
C HIS A 147 10.91 -0.33 13.92
N LEU A 148 9.62 -0.31 13.55
CA LEU A 148 8.73 -1.48 13.66
C LEU A 148 9.24 -2.70 12.86
N LEU A 149 9.94 -2.46 11.76
CA LEU A 149 10.49 -3.54 10.92
C LEU A 149 11.82 -4.10 11.44
N HIS A 150 12.62 -3.30 12.12
CA HIS A 150 13.98 -3.67 12.52
C HIS A 150 14.12 -3.97 14.01
N VAL A 151 13.23 -3.46 14.85
CA VAL A 151 13.28 -3.62 16.31
C VAL A 151 12.03 -4.34 16.80
N ARG A 152 12.24 -5.41 17.55
CA ARG A 152 11.13 -6.16 18.16
C ARG A 152 10.57 -5.39 19.35
N GLY A 153 9.26 -5.34 19.47
CA GLY A 153 8.56 -4.73 20.59
C GLY A 153 7.75 -3.49 20.20
N ALA A 154 7.33 -2.74 21.19
CA ALA A 154 6.57 -1.52 21.01
C ALA A 154 7.46 -0.38 20.50
N LEU A 155 6.85 0.62 19.88
CA LEU A 155 7.53 1.90 19.57
C LEU A 155 8.06 2.52 20.87
N PRO A 156 9.29 3.08 20.86
CA PRO A 156 9.80 3.90 21.98
C PRO A 156 8.85 5.07 22.27
N GLN A 157 8.77 5.49 23.52
CA GLN A 157 7.82 6.51 23.97
C GLN A 157 8.00 7.82 23.20
N ASP A 158 9.23 8.25 22.95
CA ASP A 158 9.53 9.47 22.19
C ASP A 158 9.05 9.38 20.73
N LEU A 159 9.19 8.22 20.10
CA LEU A 159 8.71 8.01 18.73
C LEU A 159 7.19 7.89 18.69
N TRP A 160 6.58 7.25 19.69
CA TRP A 160 5.12 7.23 19.84
C TRP A 160 4.55 8.64 20.00
N ASP A 161 5.16 9.47 20.86
CA ASP A 161 4.70 10.85 21.09
C ASP A 161 4.85 11.70 19.82
N ARG A 162 5.91 11.50 19.04
CA ARG A 162 6.08 12.14 17.72
C ARG A 162 4.99 11.70 16.73
N CYS A 163 4.62 10.43 16.73
CA CYS A 163 3.51 9.94 15.89
C CYS A 163 2.18 10.58 16.31
N LEU A 164 1.89 10.64 17.60
CA LEU A 164 0.68 11.30 18.11
C LEU A 164 0.62 12.79 17.73
N LEU A 165 1.75 13.48 17.80
CA LEU A 165 1.81 14.90 17.40
C LEU A 165 1.62 15.08 15.89
N ALA A 166 2.17 14.18 15.08
CA ALA A 166 2.12 14.29 13.62
C ALA A 166 0.80 13.83 13.00
N PHE A 167 0.15 12.81 13.58
CA PHE A 167 -0.98 12.09 12.97
C PHE A 167 -2.20 11.94 13.87
N GLY A 168 -2.17 12.46 15.09
CA GLY A 168 -3.21 12.17 16.07
C GLY A 168 -3.26 10.70 16.46
N LYS A 169 -4.22 10.34 17.29
CA LYS A 169 -4.36 8.95 17.79
C LYS A 169 -4.76 7.99 16.68
N GLU A 170 -5.74 8.37 15.87
CA GLU A 170 -6.26 7.53 14.78
C GLU A 170 -5.22 7.31 13.69
N GLY A 171 -4.55 8.39 13.24
CA GLY A 171 -3.49 8.29 12.24
C GLY A 171 -2.28 7.48 12.73
N THR A 172 -1.94 7.57 14.03
CA THR A 172 -0.87 6.75 14.62
C THR A 172 -1.24 5.26 14.63
N VAL A 173 -2.48 4.92 14.97
CA VAL A 173 -2.98 3.54 14.90
C VAL A 173 -2.98 3.05 13.44
N GLY A 174 -3.40 3.90 12.51
CA GLY A 174 -3.37 3.58 11.08
C GLY A 174 -1.97 3.37 10.51
N LEU A 175 -0.96 4.09 11.03
CA LEU A 175 0.43 3.89 10.64
C LEU A 175 0.97 2.51 11.07
N VAL A 176 0.52 2.00 12.22
CA VAL A 176 0.97 0.70 12.78
C VAL A 176 0.29 -0.49 12.07
N HIS A 177 -0.90 -0.29 11.49
CA HIS A 177 -1.62 -1.31 10.73
C HIS A 177 -1.11 -1.46 9.30
#